data_21dc35c25c8838b90b64d862c8fb7a21
#
_entry.id   21dc35c25c8838b90b64d862c8fb7a21
#
_cell.length_a   1.000
_cell.length_b   1.000
_cell.length_c   1.000
_cell.angle_alpha   90.00
_cell.angle_beta   90.00
_cell.angle_gamma   90.00
#
_symmetry.space_group_name_H-M   'P 1'
#
loop_
_entity.id
_entity.type
_entity.pdbx_description
1 polymer ?
#
loop_
_entity_poly.entity_id
_entity_poly.type
_entity_poly.pdbx_seq_one_letter_code
_entity_poly.pdbx_strand_id
1 'polypeptide(L)'
;ITGHLVLSTLHTNDAVSSIVRLADMGIDHYLIANSLVGLVAQRLMRKVCPHCGREVAVTPQEQALLGKDITTIKRGTGCTHCNGTGYRGRIAVHEIVTIDRNIRRMISRGAEIEEIEAYAREQQGMRSLKEKGLELVKQGVTTPEELLRIAYYA
;
A
#
# COMPACT_ATOMS: atom_id res chain seq x y z
N ILE A 1 -19.79 17.45 6.29
CA ILE A 1 -20.49 18.68 5.90
C ILE A 1 -20.99 19.44 7.13
N THR A 2 -21.34 18.74 8.21
CA THR A 2 -21.84 19.33 9.46
C THR A 2 -20.74 19.77 10.44
N GLY A 3 -19.47 19.70 10.05
CA GLY A 3 -18.34 20.18 10.86
C GLY A 3 -17.65 19.13 11.74
N HIS A 4 -18.13 17.88 11.77
CA HIS A 4 -17.47 16.81 12.51
C HIS A 4 -16.48 16.07 11.62
N LEU A 5 -15.28 15.75 12.16
CA LEU A 5 -14.37 14.81 11.53
C LEU A 5 -14.82 13.38 11.85
N VAL A 6 -15.07 12.61 10.82
CA VAL A 6 -15.48 11.20 10.93
C VAL A 6 -14.37 10.32 10.37
N LEU A 7 -13.95 9.32 11.13
CA LEU A 7 -13.05 8.27 10.70
C LEU A 7 -13.85 6.98 10.49
N SER A 8 -13.64 6.35 9.35
CA SER A 8 -14.35 5.11 8.99
C SER A 8 -13.43 4.20 8.17
N THR A 9 -13.85 2.97 7.96
CA THR A 9 -13.11 1.98 7.17
C THR A 9 -13.96 1.44 6.03
N LEU A 10 -13.30 1.14 4.91
CA LEU A 10 -13.86 0.49 3.74
C LEU A 10 -12.98 -0.69 3.35
N HIS A 11 -13.59 -1.71 2.74
CA HIS A 11 -12.85 -2.84 2.19
C HIS A 11 -12.52 -2.54 0.71
N THR A 12 -11.33 -2.00 0.48
CA THR A 12 -10.79 -1.69 -0.85
C THR A 12 -9.33 -2.12 -0.94
N ASN A 13 -8.84 -2.32 -2.17
CA ASN A 13 -7.47 -2.79 -2.42
C ASN A 13 -6.44 -1.65 -2.40
N ASP A 14 -6.86 -0.44 -2.74
CA ASP A 14 -6.05 0.78 -2.80
C ASP A 14 -6.86 1.98 -2.28
N ALA A 15 -6.21 3.13 -2.13
CA ALA A 15 -6.85 4.32 -1.58
C ALA A 15 -7.90 4.90 -2.53
N VAL A 16 -7.58 5.04 -3.83
CA VAL A 16 -8.44 5.73 -4.80
C VAL A 16 -9.72 4.94 -5.08
N SER A 17 -9.67 3.60 -5.07
CA SER A 17 -10.84 2.72 -5.23
C SER A 17 -11.93 2.94 -4.17
N SER A 18 -11.59 3.56 -3.06
CA SER A 18 -12.59 3.94 -2.05
C SER A 18 -13.62 4.92 -2.58
N ILE A 19 -13.26 5.76 -3.55
CA ILE A 19 -14.17 6.71 -4.20
C ILE A 19 -15.25 5.95 -4.96
N VAL A 20 -14.85 4.96 -5.78
CA VAL A 20 -15.78 4.11 -6.52
C VAL A 20 -16.67 3.33 -5.56
N ARG A 21 -16.08 2.77 -4.51
CA ARG A 21 -16.85 2.00 -3.53
C ARG A 21 -17.95 2.83 -2.88
N LEU A 22 -17.67 4.10 -2.55
CA LEU A 22 -18.67 5.02 -2.02
C LEU A 22 -19.77 5.34 -3.06
N ALA A 23 -19.38 5.55 -4.33
CA ALA A 23 -20.34 5.79 -5.41
C ALA A 23 -21.24 4.55 -5.65
N ASP A 24 -20.67 3.34 -5.64
CA ASP A 24 -21.41 2.08 -5.76
C ASP A 24 -22.40 1.85 -4.61
N MET A 25 -22.13 2.42 -3.45
CA MET A 25 -23.05 2.43 -2.31
C MET A 25 -24.20 3.45 -2.47
N GLY A 26 -24.27 4.15 -3.61
CA GLY A 26 -25.31 5.11 -3.93
C GLY A 26 -25.05 6.52 -3.39
N ILE A 27 -23.81 6.84 -3.00
CA ILE A 27 -23.48 8.19 -2.54
C ILE A 27 -23.13 9.05 -3.77
N ASP A 28 -23.79 10.18 -3.88
CA ASP A 28 -23.57 11.15 -4.97
C ASP A 28 -22.14 11.68 -4.99
N HIS A 29 -21.55 11.81 -6.18
CA HIS A 29 -20.18 12.29 -6.37
C HIS A 29 -19.93 13.67 -5.74
N TYR A 30 -20.91 14.55 -5.76
CA TYR A 30 -20.82 15.85 -5.09
C TYR A 30 -20.67 15.71 -3.57
N LEU A 31 -21.40 14.78 -2.96
CA LEU A 31 -21.30 14.51 -1.53
C LEU A 31 -19.95 13.87 -1.18
N ILE A 32 -19.50 12.90 -1.97
CA ILE A 32 -18.18 12.28 -1.81
C ILE A 32 -17.10 13.36 -1.86
N ALA A 33 -17.10 14.19 -2.91
CA ALA A 33 -16.10 15.23 -3.13
C ALA A 33 -16.01 16.23 -1.98
N ASN A 34 -17.15 16.60 -1.39
CA ASN A 34 -17.21 17.61 -0.33
C ASN A 34 -17.07 17.06 1.08
N SER A 35 -17.22 15.74 1.27
CA SER A 35 -17.11 15.10 2.58
C SER A 35 -15.74 14.48 2.84
N LEU A 36 -15.07 13.97 1.81
CA LEU A 36 -13.76 13.35 1.96
C LEU A 36 -12.66 14.38 2.22
N VAL A 37 -11.80 14.05 3.19
CA VAL A 37 -10.59 14.81 3.51
C VAL A 37 -9.35 14.07 3.06
N GLY A 38 -9.33 12.77 3.22
CA GLY A 38 -8.22 11.92 2.82
C GLY A 38 -8.60 10.44 2.78
N LEU A 39 -7.80 9.69 2.05
CA LEU A 39 -7.93 8.24 1.89
C LEU A 39 -6.60 7.59 2.24
N VAL A 40 -6.66 6.52 3.01
CA VAL A 40 -5.48 5.75 3.40
C VAL A 40 -5.77 4.27 3.18
N ALA A 41 -5.04 3.66 2.25
CA ALA A 41 -4.97 2.21 2.18
C ALA A 41 -3.78 1.72 2.99
N GLN A 42 -3.97 0.64 3.74
CA GLN A 42 -2.94 0.08 4.61
C GLN A 42 -2.87 -1.44 4.47
N ARG A 43 -1.65 -1.96 4.49
CA ARG A 43 -1.39 -3.40 4.61
C ARG A 43 -0.29 -3.62 5.64
N LEU A 44 -0.36 -4.75 6.32
CA LEU A 44 0.67 -5.19 7.26
C LEU A 44 1.55 -6.26 6.61
N MET A 45 2.85 -6.05 6.68
CA MET A 45 3.86 -7.01 6.24
C MET A 45 4.62 -7.54 7.45
N ARG A 46 4.96 -8.82 7.44
CA ARG A 46 5.81 -9.40 8.50
C ARG A 46 7.25 -8.95 8.30
N LYS A 47 7.93 -8.67 9.38
CA LYS A 47 9.35 -8.30 9.38
C LYS A 47 10.22 -9.54 9.49
N VAL A 48 11.33 -9.56 8.76
CA VAL A 48 12.36 -10.59 8.91
C VAL A 48 12.84 -10.62 10.36
N CYS A 49 12.96 -11.81 10.93
CA CYS A 49 13.46 -11.97 12.29
C CYS A 49 14.89 -11.43 12.42
N PRO A 50 15.17 -10.53 13.36
CA PRO A 50 16.52 -9.96 13.51
C PRO A 50 17.56 -10.97 13.99
N HIS A 51 17.13 -12.05 14.65
CA HIS A 51 18.04 -13.05 15.21
C HIS A 51 18.52 -14.06 14.17
N CYS A 52 17.66 -14.44 13.22
CA CYS A 52 18.02 -15.43 12.19
C CYS A 52 17.99 -14.90 10.76
N GLY A 53 17.74 -13.59 10.59
CA GLY A 53 17.76 -12.94 9.27
C GLY A 53 19.16 -12.96 8.67
N ARG A 54 19.29 -13.43 7.43
CA ARG A 54 20.54 -13.51 6.69
C ARG A 54 20.36 -12.98 5.29
N GLU A 55 21.42 -12.41 4.73
CA GLU A 55 21.45 -12.08 3.30
C GLU A 55 21.57 -13.36 2.48
N VAL A 56 20.74 -13.47 1.47
CA VAL A 56 20.74 -14.56 0.50
C VAL A 56 20.64 -14.02 -0.91
N ALA A 57 21.20 -14.74 -1.89
CA ALA A 57 21.06 -14.37 -3.29
C ALA A 57 19.60 -14.49 -3.74
N VAL A 58 19.18 -13.56 -4.59
CA VAL A 58 17.85 -13.62 -5.20
C VAL A 58 17.79 -14.72 -6.27
N THR A 59 16.63 -15.35 -6.39
CA THR A 59 16.34 -16.25 -7.51
C THR A 59 16.01 -15.43 -8.77
N PRO A 60 16.09 -16.02 -9.99
CA PRO A 60 15.69 -15.33 -11.21
C PRO A 60 14.25 -14.79 -11.18
N GLN A 61 13.33 -15.54 -10.56
CA GLN A 61 11.93 -15.12 -10.41
C GLN A 61 11.81 -13.92 -9.49
N GLU A 62 12.53 -13.92 -8.38
CA GLU A 62 12.57 -12.78 -7.46
C GLU A 62 13.21 -11.56 -8.11
N GLN A 63 14.27 -11.73 -8.88
CA GLN A 63 14.91 -10.64 -9.61
C GLN A 63 13.98 -10.01 -10.64
N ALA A 64 13.13 -10.80 -11.30
CA ALA A 64 12.10 -10.28 -12.20
C ALA A 64 11.05 -9.42 -11.46
N LEU A 65 10.74 -9.76 -10.21
CA LEU A 65 9.81 -9.00 -9.37
C LEU A 65 10.45 -7.73 -8.78
N LEU A 66 11.69 -7.85 -8.31
CA LEU A 66 12.37 -6.81 -7.52
C LEU A 66 13.15 -5.80 -8.37
N GLY A 67 13.53 -6.18 -9.58
CA GLY A 67 14.41 -5.40 -10.47
C GLY A 67 15.80 -6.01 -10.58
N LYS A 68 16.45 -5.78 -11.73
CA LYS A 68 17.75 -6.37 -12.07
C LYS A 68 18.92 -5.91 -11.20
N ASP A 69 18.77 -4.77 -10.55
CA ASP A 69 19.73 -4.17 -9.64
C ASP A 69 19.78 -4.84 -8.26
N ILE A 70 18.78 -5.66 -7.94
CA ILE A 70 18.71 -6.38 -6.67
C ILE A 70 19.34 -7.76 -6.82
N THR A 71 20.43 -7.99 -6.13
CA THR A 71 21.19 -9.26 -6.17
C THR A 71 21.04 -10.07 -4.88
N THR A 72 20.74 -9.40 -3.76
CA THR A 72 20.56 -10.03 -2.45
C THR A 72 19.32 -9.51 -1.76
N ILE A 73 18.75 -10.35 -0.92
CA ILE A 73 17.59 -10.04 -0.04
C ILE A 73 17.86 -10.61 1.34
N LYS A 74 17.08 -10.20 2.32
CA LYS A 74 17.18 -10.75 3.67
C LYS A 74 16.05 -11.75 3.92
N ARG A 75 16.40 -12.93 4.44
CA ARG A 75 15.47 -13.99 4.85
C ARG A 75 15.80 -14.52 6.23
N GLY A 76 14.77 -14.86 6.99
CA GLY A 76 14.92 -15.56 8.25
C GLY A 76 14.97 -17.07 8.02
N THR A 77 15.96 -17.74 8.61
CA THR A 77 16.12 -19.20 8.53
C THR A 77 15.21 -19.94 9.50
N GLY A 78 14.64 -19.24 10.48
CA GLY A 78 13.89 -19.83 11.61
C GLY A 78 14.79 -20.03 12.82
N CYS A 79 14.29 -19.64 13.99
CA CYS A 79 14.98 -19.80 15.27
C CYS A 79 13.95 -19.81 16.41
N THR A 80 14.41 -20.01 17.63
CA THR A 80 13.55 -20.01 18.83
C THR A 80 12.87 -18.65 19.06
N HIS A 81 13.54 -17.52 18.72
CA HIS A 81 12.98 -16.18 18.87
C HIS A 81 11.79 -15.87 17.94
N CYS A 82 11.71 -16.53 16.81
CA CYS A 82 10.60 -16.40 15.86
C CYS A 82 9.72 -17.64 15.77
N ASN A 83 9.89 -18.61 16.67
CA ASN A 83 9.20 -19.89 16.66
C ASN A 83 9.32 -20.62 15.30
N GLY A 84 10.49 -20.58 14.71
CA GLY A 84 10.79 -21.26 13.44
C GLY A 84 10.24 -20.58 12.19
N THR A 85 9.51 -19.46 12.31
CA THR A 85 8.82 -18.83 11.17
C THR A 85 9.74 -18.00 10.26
N GLY A 86 10.87 -17.54 10.76
CA GLY A 86 11.74 -16.58 10.07
C GLY A 86 11.27 -15.13 10.15
N TYR A 87 10.14 -14.86 10.78
CA TYR A 87 9.54 -13.52 10.91
C TYR A 87 9.29 -13.15 12.37
N ARG A 88 9.48 -11.88 12.69
CA ARG A 88 9.16 -11.32 14.02
C ARG A 88 8.71 -9.88 13.92
N GLY A 89 7.49 -9.61 14.37
CA GLY A 89 6.86 -8.29 14.28
C GLY A 89 6.30 -7.99 12.89
N ARG A 90 5.63 -6.86 12.79
CA ARG A 90 4.97 -6.38 11.57
C ARG A 90 5.31 -4.92 11.32
N ILE A 91 5.21 -4.53 10.05
CA ILE A 91 5.33 -3.14 9.62
C ILE A 91 4.16 -2.82 8.69
N ALA A 92 3.61 -1.62 8.83
CA ALA A 92 2.55 -1.16 7.95
C ALA A 92 3.15 -0.45 6.74
N VAL A 93 2.56 -0.68 5.57
CA VAL A 93 2.73 0.14 4.37
C VAL A 93 1.44 0.88 4.11
N HIS A 94 1.54 2.11 3.63
CA HIS A 94 0.40 2.99 3.40
C HIS A 94 0.45 3.59 2.00
N GLU A 95 -0.73 3.70 1.40
CA GLU A 95 -1.00 4.52 0.23
C GLU A 95 -1.93 5.64 0.68
N ILE A 96 -1.49 6.89 0.53
CA ILE A 96 -2.18 8.05 1.09
C ILE A 96 -2.52 9.01 -0.03
N VAL A 97 -3.78 9.43 -0.06
CA VAL A 97 -4.29 10.46 -0.97
C VAL A 97 -5.01 11.52 -0.16
N THR A 98 -4.55 12.74 -0.26
CA THR A 98 -5.24 13.90 0.31
C THR A 98 -6.25 14.45 -0.69
N ILE A 99 -7.49 14.67 -0.28
CA ILE A 99 -8.53 15.22 -1.14
C ILE A 99 -8.36 16.73 -1.22
N ASP A 100 -7.47 17.17 -2.09
CA ASP A 100 -7.24 18.58 -2.36
C ASP A 100 -8.30 19.16 -3.32
N ARG A 101 -8.16 20.43 -3.65
CA ARG A 101 -9.11 21.13 -4.52
C ARG A 101 -9.24 20.48 -5.90
N ASN A 102 -8.15 19.98 -6.46
CA ASN A 102 -8.16 19.38 -7.80
C ASN A 102 -8.80 18.00 -7.79
N ILE A 103 -8.45 17.16 -6.82
CA ILE A 103 -9.08 15.84 -6.67
C ILE A 103 -10.57 16.00 -6.36
N ARG A 104 -10.96 16.97 -5.55
CA ARG A 104 -12.37 17.27 -5.29
C ARG A 104 -13.13 17.60 -6.57
N ARG A 105 -12.55 18.41 -7.47
CA ARG A 105 -13.14 18.71 -8.78
C ARG A 105 -13.25 17.46 -9.66
N MET A 106 -12.22 16.61 -9.68
CA MET A 106 -12.23 15.37 -10.42
C MET A 106 -13.35 14.43 -9.93
N ILE A 107 -13.48 14.26 -8.63
CA ILE A 107 -14.56 13.43 -8.05
C ILE A 107 -15.93 14.01 -8.42
N SER A 108 -16.13 15.34 -8.27
CA SER A 108 -17.42 15.99 -8.55
C SER A 108 -17.90 15.82 -9.99
N ARG A 109 -16.97 15.74 -10.96
CA ARG A 109 -17.31 15.53 -12.38
C ARG A 109 -17.33 14.07 -12.80
N GLY A 110 -17.11 13.15 -11.87
CA GLY A 110 -17.07 11.71 -12.16
C GLY A 110 -15.86 11.29 -12.99
N ALA A 111 -14.68 11.90 -12.73
CA ALA A 111 -13.45 11.53 -13.41
C ALA A 111 -13.09 10.06 -13.18
N GLU A 112 -12.43 9.46 -14.16
CA GLU A 112 -11.92 8.09 -14.06
C GLU A 112 -10.87 7.99 -12.94
N ILE A 113 -10.81 6.81 -12.32
CA ILE A 113 -9.90 6.53 -11.19
C ILE A 113 -8.45 6.73 -11.57
N GLU A 114 -8.09 6.31 -12.77
CA GLU A 114 -6.75 6.43 -13.32
C GLU A 114 -6.27 7.88 -13.40
N GLU A 115 -7.18 8.81 -13.71
CA GLU A 115 -6.86 10.23 -13.74
C GLU A 115 -6.56 10.77 -12.34
N ILE A 116 -7.37 10.37 -11.35
CA ILE A 116 -7.17 10.76 -9.95
C ILE A 116 -5.86 10.16 -9.41
N GLU A 117 -5.59 8.89 -9.73
CA GLU A 117 -4.34 8.21 -9.34
C GLU A 117 -3.13 8.90 -9.96
N ALA A 118 -3.14 9.19 -11.26
CA ALA A 118 -2.05 9.89 -11.95
C ALA A 118 -1.77 11.25 -11.30
N TYR A 119 -2.81 12.03 -11.02
CA TYR A 119 -2.66 13.31 -10.32
C TYR A 119 -2.05 13.13 -8.92
N ALA A 120 -2.53 12.17 -8.14
CA ALA A 120 -2.01 11.92 -6.79
C ALA A 120 -0.52 11.50 -6.83
N ARG A 121 -0.13 10.69 -7.81
CA ARG A 121 1.27 10.31 -8.02
C ARG A 121 2.15 11.51 -8.37
N GLU A 122 1.73 12.33 -9.32
CA GLU A 122 2.52 13.47 -9.83
C GLU A 122 2.58 14.64 -8.85
N GLN A 123 1.45 14.98 -8.23
CA GLN A 123 1.32 16.21 -7.44
C GLN A 123 1.46 15.98 -5.94
N GLN A 124 1.11 14.80 -5.43
CA GLN A 124 1.20 14.48 -4.01
C GLN A 124 2.31 13.49 -3.67
N GLY A 125 3.02 12.97 -4.67
CA GLY A 125 4.06 11.96 -4.48
C GLY A 125 3.51 10.64 -3.95
N MET A 126 2.24 10.31 -4.26
CA MET A 126 1.63 9.05 -3.85
C MET A 126 2.43 7.87 -4.41
N ARG A 127 2.70 6.91 -3.56
CA ARG A 127 3.33 5.63 -3.92
C ARG A 127 2.41 4.49 -3.54
N SER A 128 2.26 3.52 -4.43
CA SER A 128 1.41 2.36 -4.20
C SER A 128 1.92 1.49 -3.05
N LEU A 129 1.04 0.67 -2.50
CA LEU A 129 1.40 -0.33 -1.48
C LEU A 129 2.52 -1.26 -1.98
N LYS A 130 2.46 -1.67 -3.25
CA LYS A 130 3.48 -2.50 -3.89
C LYS A 130 4.84 -1.79 -3.93
N GLU A 131 4.89 -0.54 -4.35
CA GLU A 131 6.14 0.25 -4.41
C GLU A 131 6.77 0.41 -3.03
N LYS A 132 5.96 0.71 -2.02
CA LYS A 132 6.45 0.82 -0.64
C LYS A 132 6.88 -0.53 -0.06
N GLY A 133 6.16 -1.60 -0.36
CA GLY A 133 6.56 -2.96 0.02
C GLY A 133 7.87 -3.38 -0.62
N LEU A 134 8.07 -3.05 -1.90
CA LEU A 134 9.32 -3.30 -2.63
C LEU A 134 10.51 -2.57 -1.98
N GLU A 135 10.32 -1.34 -1.57
CA GLU A 135 11.36 -0.58 -0.86
C GLU A 135 11.75 -1.26 0.46
N LEU A 136 10.80 -1.77 1.21
CA LEU A 136 11.07 -2.52 2.45
C LEU A 136 11.83 -3.84 2.19
N VAL A 137 11.55 -4.52 1.08
CA VAL A 137 12.33 -5.70 0.66
C VAL A 137 13.77 -5.30 0.35
N LYS A 138 13.98 -4.22 -0.39
CA LYS A 138 15.32 -3.68 -0.71
C LYS A 138 16.11 -3.29 0.53
N GLN A 139 15.43 -2.79 1.56
CA GLN A 139 16.04 -2.43 2.84
C GLN A 139 16.30 -3.64 3.76
N GLY A 140 15.88 -4.83 3.37
CA GLY A 140 16.03 -6.04 4.19
C GLY A 140 15.07 -6.13 5.38
N VAL A 141 14.00 -5.35 5.39
CA VAL A 141 13.00 -5.35 6.47
C VAL A 141 12.01 -6.51 6.32
N THR A 142 11.66 -6.84 5.10
CA THR A 142 10.69 -7.89 4.75
C THR A 142 11.18 -8.73 3.56
N THR A 143 10.35 -9.63 3.07
CA THR A 143 10.70 -10.61 2.05
C THR A 143 9.86 -10.45 0.78
N PRO A 144 10.33 -11.00 -0.38
CA PRO A 144 9.53 -11.04 -1.60
C PRO A 144 8.18 -11.74 -1.43
N GLU A 145 8.09 -12.77 -0.59
CA GLU A 145 6.85 -13.49 -0.30
C GLU A 145 5.80 -12.57 0.34
N GLU A 146 6.23 -11.72 1.28
CA GLU A 146 5.35 -10.73 1.88
C GLU A 146 4.91 -9.66 0.87
N LEU A 147 5.79 -9.25 -0.03
CA LEU A 147 5.46 -8.33 -1.12
C LEU A 147 4.40 -8.93 -2.05
N LEU A 148 4.56 -10.18 -2.46
CA LEU A 148 3.58 -10.88 -3.29
C LEU A 148 2.22 -10.96 -2.60
N ARG A 149 2.21 -11.23 -1.30
CA ARG A 149 0.98 -11.31 -0.52
C ARG A 149 0.16 -10.01 -0.56
N ILE A 150 0.81 -8.86 -0.46
CA ILE A 150 0.11 -7.57 -0.51
C ILE A 150 -0.19 -7.09 -1.93
N ALA A 151 0.56 -7.56 -2.93
CA ALA A 151 0.40 -7.14 -4.32
C ALA A 151 -0.68 -7.94 -5.07
N TYR A 152 -0.90 -9.21 -4.72
CA TYR A 152 -1.77 -10.12 -5.46
C TYR A 152 -2.95 -10.68 -4.65
N TYR A 153 -2.89 -10.62 -3.32
CA TYR A 153 -3.95 -11.12 -2.43
C TYR A 153 -4.59 -9.99 -1.60
N ALA A 154 -4.35 -8.77 -2.04
CA ALA A 154 -4.98 -7.59 -1.45
C ALA A 154 -6.32 -7.30 -2.13
#